data_5d60d3d6aae0ab54a56702e1d41b9fbc
#
_entry.id   5d60d3d6aae0ab54a56702e1d41b9fbc
#
_cell.length_a   1.000
_cell.length_b   1.000
_cell.length_c   1.000
_cell.angle_alpha   90.00
_cell.angle_beta   90.00
_cell.angle_gamma   90.00
#
_symmetry.space_group_name_H-M   'P 1'
#
loop_
_entity.id
_entity.type
_entity.pdbx_description
1 polymer ?
#
loop_
_entity_poly.entity_id
_entity_poly.type
_entity_poly.pdbx_seq_one_letter_code
_entity_poly.pdbx_strand_id
1 'polypeptide(L)'
;MALDVEAIRAEFPILSRTVRGGKPLVYLDSGATSQRPQRVWDVERDFVLGCNAPVHRGSYELAEEATDAYESAREAIAAFVGADGDEIAFTKNATEGLNLVAYVLGDDRAGDLAVREGDTVVITELEHHANLVPWQELCRRTGATLKWYSMTEDGRIDLDSLELDDTVKVVAFTHQSNVTGAHADVEEMVRRAKAVGALTVLDACQSVPHMPVDLHALDVDFAAFSGHKMCGPNGVGAVYSKHLGELPPFMTGGSMIEVVRMEGSTYAPAPQRFEAGTQMTSQVVGLGEAVRFLTEIGMDNIAAHERELTAYALEQMQRIDGLRIAGPLTPHMRGGAIAFTVEGVHPHDLGQVLDAEGVAIRTGHHCAWPAHRGLNLQSTSRASFYLYNTLDEVDTLVASIRKAKEFFAR
;
A
#
# COMPACT_ATOMS: atom_id res chain seq x y z
N MET A 1 -3.65 25.98 3.25
CA MET A 1 -5.01 26.25 3.82
C MET A 1 -5.44 24.98 4.55
N ALA A 2 -6.25 25.09 5.62
CA ALA A 2 -6.81 23.89 6.24
C ALA A 2 -7.69 23.14 5.24
N LEU A 3 -7.67 21.80 5.29
CA LEU A 3 -8.47 20.94 4.43
C LEU A 3 -9.96 21.15 4.73
N ASP A 4 -10.77 21.33 3.70
CA ASP A 4 -12.24 21.33 3.86
C ASP A 4 -12.74 19.88 3.92
N VAL A 5 -12.68 19.31 5.12
CA VAL A 5 -13.02 17.89 5.34
C VAL A 5 -14.48 17.61 5.05
N GLU A 6 -15.40 18.55 5.33
CA GLU A 6 -16.83 18.37 5.07
C GLU A 6 -17.12 18.31 3.57
N ALA A 7 -16.50 19.19 2.78
CA ALA A 7 -16.62 19.13 1.32
C ALA A 7 -16.06 17.82 0.75
N ILE A 8 -14.94 17.34 1.28
CA ILE A 8 -14.36 16.05 0.89
C ILE A 8 -15.27 14.89 1.28
N ARG A 9 -15.82 14.87 2.51
CA ARG A 9 -16.73 13.82 2.97
C ARG A 9 -17.98 13.69 2.10
N ALA A 10 -18.47 14.80 1.57
CA ALA A 10 -19.65 14.82 0.67
C ALA A 10 -19.41 14.02 -0.63
N GLU A 11 -18.17 13.88 -1.07
CA GLU A 11 -17.79 13.02 -2.21
C GLU A 11 -17.91 11.51 -1.92
N PHE A 12 -18.06 11.12 -0.63
CA PHE A 12 -18.13 9.72 -0.18
C PHE A 12 -19.50 9.36 0.39
N PRO A 13 -20.48 8.96 -0.43
CA PRO A 13 -21.86 8.71 0.03
C PRO A 13 -21.97 7.69 1.17
N ILE A 14 -21.05 6.71 1.21
CA ILE A 14 -21.04 5.68 2.25
C ILE A 14 -20.81 6.24 3.66
N LEU A 15 -20.12 7.39 3.79
CA LEU A 15 -19.84 8.01 5.09
C LEU A 15 -21.07 8.64 5.74
N SER A 16 -22.15 8.85 4.98
CA SER A 16 -23.46 9.28 5.51
C SER A 16 -24.32 8.12 6.02
N ARG A 17 -23.84 6.86 5.85
CA ARG A 17 -24.57 5.67 6.26
C ARG A 17 -24.68 5.57 7.79
N THR A 18 -25.82 5.07 8.26
CA THR A 18 -25.98 4.61 9.64
C THR A 18 -25.78 3.09 9.74
N VAL A 19 -25.27 2.65 10.88
CA VAL A 19 -25.00 1.26 11.23
C VAL A 19 -25.55 0.94 12.62
N ARG A 20 -25.63 -0.32 13.01
CA ARG A 20 -25.89 -0.78 14.38
C ARG A 20 -26.98 0.03 15.11
N GLY A 21 -28.24 -0.09 14.66
CA GLY A 21 -29.36 0.56 15.33
C GLY A 21 -29.45 2.09 15.08
N GLY A 22 -28.92 2.58 13.96
CA GLY A 22 -29.04 3.97 13.55
C GLY A 22 -27.88 4.88 13.98
N LYS A 23 -26.77 4.32 14.45
CA LYS A 23 -25.56 5.10 14.76
C LYS A 23 -24.85 5.58 13.50
N PRO A 24 -24.28 6.79 13.47
CA PRO A 24 -23.42 7.22 12.38
C PRO A 24 -22.24 6.26 12.19
N LEU A 25 -21.85 6.03 10.95
CA LEU A 25 -20.64 5.25 10.64
C LEU A 25 -19.39 6.09 10.95
N VAL A 26 -18.55 5.59 11.83
CA VAL A 26 -17.18 6.08 12.06
C VAL A 26 -16.21 5.06 11.45
N TYR A 27 -15.71 5.35 10.24
CA TYR A 27 -14.88 4.42 9.49
C TYR A 27 -13.39 4.68 9.73
N LEU A 28 -12.75 3.84 10.53
CA LEU A 28 -11.34 3.93 10.94
C LEU A 28 -10.54 2.69 10.53
N ASP A 29 -10.81 2.15 9.32
CA ASP A 29 -10.07 1.01 8.77
C ASP A 29 -9.50 1.28 7.36
N SER A 30 -9.15 2.53 7.08
CA SER A 30 -8.60 2.95 5.78
C SER A 30 -7.25 2.29 5.46
N GLY A 31 -6.48 1.91 6.47
CA GLY A 31 -5.25 1.12 6.28
C GLY A 31 -5.48 -0.30 5.73
N ALA A 32 -6.72 -0.83 5.79
CA ALA A 32 -7.11 -2.07 5.12
C ALA A 32 -7.64 -1.78 3.71
N THR A 33 -8.59 -0.86 3.57
CA THR A 33 -9.12 -0.35 2.30
C THR A 33 -9.73 1.02 2.53
N SER A 34 -9.47 1.99 1.66
CA SER A 34 -10.12 3.30 1.72
C SER A 34 -11.53 3.25 1.14
N GLN A 35 -12.36 4.23 1.48
CA GLN A 35 -13.60 4.44 0.78
C GLN A 35 -13.35 5.08 -0.59
N ARG A 36 -14.32 4.96 -1.50
CA ARG A 36 -14.20 5.43 -2.87
C ARG A 36 -15.16 6.60 -3.09
N PRO A 37 -14.68 7.76 -3.61
CA PRO A 37 -15.55 8.90 -3.90
C PRO A 37 -16.48 8.62 -5.09
N GLN A 38 -17.62 9.27 -5.13
CA GLN A 38 -18.64 9.07 -6.16
C GLN A 38 -18.09 9.27 -7.58
N ARG A 39 -17.24 10.27 -7.78
CA ARG A 39 -16.66 10.59 -9.09
C ARG A 39 -15.84 9.44 -9.70
N VAL A 40 -15.18 8.63 -8.87
CA VAL A 40 -14.43 7.44 -9.34
C VAL A 40 -15.41 6.35 -9.84
N TRP A 41 -16.52 6.14 -9.15
CA TRP A 41 -17.59 5.25 -9.61
C TRP A 41 -18.21 5.72 -10.92
N ASP A 42 -18.44 7.04 -11.03
CA ASP A 42 -19.05 7.63 -12.22
C ASP A 42 -18.15 7.44 -13.44
N VAL A 43 -16.85 7.69 -13.30
CA VAL A 43 -15.87 7.50 -14.39
C VAL A 43 -15.77 6.03 -14.82
N GLU A 44 -15.72 5.07 -13.89
CA GLU A 44 -15.75 3.64 -14.25
C GLU A 44 -17.04 3.27 -15.00
N ARG A 45 -18.19 3.71 -14.49
CA ARG A 45 -19.50 3.49 -15.13
C ARG A 45 -19.53 4.08 -16.53
N ASP A 46 -19.13 5.34 -16.67
CA ASP A 46 -19.21 6.08 -17.92
C ASP A 46 -18.26 5.49 -18.97
N PHE A 47 -17.08 5.01 -18.57
CA PHE A 47 -16.19 4.23 -19.43
C PHE A 47 -16.88 2.96 -19.95
N VAL A 48 -17.49 2.17 -19.07
CA VAL A 48 -18.13 0.89 -19.45
C VAL A 48 -19.35 1.13 -20.34
N LEU A 49 -20.09 2.19 -20.12
CA LEU A 49 -21.29 2.52 -20.91
C LEU A 49 -20.99 3.27 -22.23
N GLY A 50 -19.86 3.97 -22.30
CA GLY A 50 -19.51 4.85 -23.42
C GLY A 50 -18.51 4.28 -24.40
N CYS A 51 -17.38 3.75 -23.94
CA CYS A 51 -16.27 3.33 -24.81
C CYS A 51 -15.62 1.99 -24.43
N ASN A 52 -16.38 1.07 -23.81
CA ASN A 52 -15.84 -0.23 -23.41
C ASN A 52 -15.40 -1.07 -24.63
N ALA A 53 -14.09 -1.13 -24.85
CA ALA A 53 -13.45 -1.89 -25.92
C ALA A 53 -12.09 -2.43 -25.46
N PRO A 54 -11.52 -3.44 -26.17
CA PRO A 54 -10.17 -3.93 -25.87
C PRO A 54 -9.13 -2.85 -26.24
N VAL A 55 -8.27 -2.51 -25.29
CA VAL A 55 -7.18 -1.54 -25.48
C VAL A 55 -6.06 -2.11 -26.35
N HIS A 56 -5.39 -1.26 -27.14
CA HIS A 56 -4.23 -1.56 -28.02
C HIS A 56 -4.50 -2.53 -29.18
N ARG A 57 -5.73 -2.99 -29.42
CA ARG A 57 -6.00 -4.09 -30.36
C ARG A 57 -7.09 -3.84 -31.39
N GLY A 58 -7.82 -2.76 -31.29
CA GLY A 58 -8.88 -2.43 -32.22
C GLY A 58 -8.45 -1.33 -33.19
N SER A 59 -8.84 -1.44 -34.46
CA SER A 59 -8.70 -0.38 -35.46
C SER A 59 -10.05 0.29 -35.70
N TYR A 60 -10.71 0.70 -34.62
CA TYR A 60 -12.03 1.36 -34.65
C TYR A 60 -12.15 2.32 -33.46
N GLU A 61 -13.00 3.34 -33.62
CA GLU A 61 -13.13 4.49 -32.72
C GLU A 61 -13.22 4.13 -31.24
N LEU A 62 -14.11 3.20 -30.85
CA LEU A 62 -14.25 2.78 -29.45
C LEU A 62 -12.95 2.19 -28.85
N ALA A 63 -12.15 1.48 -29.66
CA ALA A 63 -10.90 0.91 -29.16
C ALA A 63 -9.79 1.98 -29.05
N GLU A 64 -9.84 3.00 -29.88
CA GLU A 64 -8.96 4.17 -29.79
C GLU A 64 -9.30 4.97 -28.52
N GLU A 65 -10.59 5.30 -28.31
CA GLU A 65 -11.06 5.99 -27.09
C GLU A 65 -10.73 5.22 -25.80
N ALA A 66 -10.93 3.90 -25.80
CA ALA A 66 -10.60 3.05 -24.66
C ALA A 66 -9.10 3.02 -24.37
N THR A 67 -8.27 2.99 -25.44
CA THR A 67 -6.81 3.02 -25.32
C THR A 67 -6.33 4.35 -24.78
N ASP A 68 -6.87 5.45 -25.31
CA ASP A 68 -6.53 6.80 -24.85
C ASP A 68 -6.89 7.01 -23.37
N ALA A 69 -8.08 6.54 -22.95
CA ALA A 69 -8.49 6.61 -21.56
C ALA A 69 -7.57 5.79 -20.63
N TYR A 70 -7.18 4.60 -21.07
CA TYR A 70 -6.30 3.69 -20.32
C TYR A 70 -4.88 4.26 -20.18
N GLU A 71 -4.27 4.74 -21.27
CA GLU A 71 -2.92 5.31 -21.25
C GLU A 71 -2.90 6.68 -20.57
N SER A 72 -3.93 7.51 -20.72
CA SER A 72 -4.06 8.76 -19.95
C SER A 72 -4.13 8.51 -18.44
N ALA A 73 -4.75 7.40 -18.02
CA ALA A 73 -4.74 7.00 -16.61
C ALA A 73 -3.34 6.56 -16.17
N ARG A 74 -2.61 5.81 -17.03
CA ARG A 74 -1.20 5.43 -16.75
C ARG A 74 -0.33 6.66 -16.52
N GLU A 75 -0.38 7.63 -17.42
CA GLU A 75 0.39 8.87 -17.29
C GLU A 75 0.04 9.66 -16.02
N ALA A 76 -1.26 9.74 -15.67
CA ALA A 76 -1.68 10.40 -14.43
C ALA A 76 -1.15 9.68 -13.18
N ILE A 77 -1.17 8.34 -13.18
CA ILE A 77 -0.67 7.52 -12.07
C ILE A 77 0.86 7.63 -11.97
N ALA A 78 1.57 7.58 -13.10
CA ALA A 78 3.01 7.76 -13.13
C ALA A 78 3.42 9.13 -12.58
N ALA A 79 2.82 10.20 -13.07
CA ALA A 79 3.08 11.56 -12.60
C ALA A 79 2.77 11.74 -11.11
N PHE A 80 1.74 11.06 -10.58
CA PHE A 80 1.35 11.11 -9.17
C PHE A 80 2.42 10.55 -8.24
N VAL A 81 3.22 9.59 -8.70
CA VAL A 81 4.29 8.97 -7.92
C VAL A 81 5.69 9.40 -8.36
N GLY A 82 5.81 10.44 -9.21
CA GLY A 82 7.09 10.94 -9.72
C GLY A 82 7.83 9.92 -10.59
N ALA A 83 7.11 9.29 -11.53
CA ALA A 83 7.63 8.28 -12.46
C ALA A 83 7.21 8.62 -13.90
N ASP A 84 7.77 7.92 -14.88
CA ASP A 84 7.34 7.96 -16.28
C ASP A 84 6.37 6.80 -16.59
N GLY A 85 5.51 6.98 -17.61
CA GLY A 85 4.46 6.00 -17.94
C GLY A 85 5.02 4.61 -18.30
N ASP A 86 6.16 4.52 -18.94
CA ASP A 86 6.83 3.28 -19.33
C ASP A 86 7.50 2.53 -18.15
N GLU A 87 7.61 3.18 -16.98
CA GLU A 87 8.07 2.59 -15.73
C GLU A 87 6.96 2.02 -14.86
N ILE A 88 5.68 2.15 -15.28
CA ILE A 88 4.49 1.68 -14.54
C ILE A 88 3.85 0.51 -15.26
N ALA A 89 3.76 -0.64 -14.61
CA ALA A 89 2.97 -1.79 -15.06
C ALA A 89 1.80 -2.04 -14.10
N PHE A 90 0.61 -2.30 -14.65
CA PHE A 90 -0.58 -2.57 -13.84
C PHE A 90 -0.63 -4.00 -13.34
N THR A 91 -1.03 -4.13 -12.09
CA THR A 91 -1.25 -5.41 -11.40
C THR A 91 -2.60 -5.37 -10.68
N LYS A 92 -3.08 -6.52 -10.18
CA LYS A 92 -4.33 -6.56 -9.40
C LYS A 92 -4.24 -5.78 -8.08
N ASN A 93 -3.05 -5.70 -7.52
CA ASN A 93 -2.72 -5.01 -6.26
C ASN A 93 -1.21 -5.10 -6.04
N ALA A 94 -0.71 -4.46 -4.98
CA ALA A 94 0.71 -4.52 -4.62
C ALA A 94 1.21 -5.95 -4.30
N THR A 95 0.36 -6.84 -3.79
CA THR A 95 0.76 -8.24 -3.56
C THR A 95 1.18 -8.91 -4.87
N GLU A 96 0.41 -8.72 -5.95
CA GLU A 96 0.82 -9.21 -7.27
C GLU A 96 2.06 -8.48 -7.78
N GLY A 97 2.17 -7.16 -7.58
CA GLY A 97 3.35 -6.38 -7.97
C GLY A 97 4.63 -6.87 -7.28
N LEU A 98 4.60 -7.09 -5.97
CA LEU A 98 5.74 -7.61 -5.21
C LEU A 98 6.09 -9.06 -5.59
N ASN A 99 5.08 -9.89 -5.90
CA ASN A 99 5.30 -11.24 -6.45
C ASN A 99 5.92 -11.17 -7.85
N LEU A 100 5.46 -10.24 -8.70
CA LEU A 100 6.08 -10.01 -10.02
C LEU A 100 7.56 -9.71 -9.85
N VAL A 101 7.92 -8.74 -9.01
CA VAL A 101 9.33 -8.39 -8.77
C VAL A 101 10.13 -9.58 -8.26
N ALA A 102 9.65 -10.28 -7.22
CA ALA A 102 10.32 -11.45 -6.67
C ALA A 102 10.42 -12.62 -7.67
N TYR A 103 9.44 -12.75 -8.58
CA TYR A 103 9.46 -13.80 -9.59
C TYR A 103 10.50 -13.49 -10.68
N VAL A 104 10.47 -12.29 -11.25
CA VAL A 104 11.36 -11.92 -12.36
C VAL A 104 12.82 -11.81 -11.92
N LEU A 105 13.08 -11.37 -10.68
CA LEU A 105 14.43 -11.38 -10.11
C LEU A 105 14.95 -12.79 -9.82
N GLY A 106 14.08 -13.80 -9.73
CA GLY A 106 14.50 -15.21 -9.62
C GLY A 106 14.66 -15.93 -10.96
N ASP A 107 14.55 -15.22 -12.07
CA ASP A 107 14.73 -15.75 -13.43
C ASP A 107 16.11 -15.35 -13.97
N ASP A 108 16.89 -16.31 -14.44
CA ASP A 108 18.23 -16.05 -14.99
C ASP A 108 18.23 -15.07 -16.19
N ARG A 109 17.08 -14.94 -16.88
CA ARG A 109 16.91 -13.99 -17.97
C ARG A 109 16.95 -12.52 -17.50
N ALA A 110 16.81 -12.25 -16.19
CA ALA A 110 17.04 -10.93 -15.63
C ALA A 110 18.54 -10.52 -15.62
N GLY A 111 19.44 -11.38 -16.07
CA GLY A 111 20.85 -11.05 -16.24
C GLY A 111 21.52 -10.67 -14.92
N ASP A 112 22.11 -9.48 -14.88
CA ASP A 112 22.81 -8.97 -13.69
C ASP A 112 21.86 -8.60 -12.54
N LEU A 113 20.56 -8.46 -12.80
CA LEU A 113 19.56 -8.20 -11.78
C LEU A 113 19.10 -9.49 -11.07
N ALA A 114 19.38 -10.67 -11.63
CA ALA A 114 18.92 -11.94 -11.10
C ALA A 114 19.51 -12.28 -9.74
N VAL A 115 18.65 -12.80 -8.85
CA VAL A 115 19.02 -13.36 -7.54
C VAL A 115 19.37 -14.84 -7.71
N ARG A 116 20.54 -15.25 -7.23
CA ARG A 116 21.10 -16.60 -7.39
C ARG A 116 21.50 -17.22 -6.06
N GLU A 117 21.92 -18.48 -6.13
CA GLU A 117 22.55 -19.15 -4.98
C GLU A 117 23.78 -18.36 -4.51
N GLY A 118 23.87 -18.14 -3.20
CA GLY A 118 24.91 -17.34 -2.56
C GLY A 118 24.53 -15.88 -2.34
N ASP A 119 23.54 -15.36 -3.04
CA ASP A 119 23.04 -14.02 -2.80
C ASP A 119 22.21 -13.92 -1.50
N THR A 120 22.10 -12.71 -0.97
CA THR A 120 21.27 -12.40 0.20
C THR A 120 20.14 -11.45 -0.21
N VAL A 121 18.92 -11.77 0.24
CA VAL A 121 17.77 -10.85 0.22
C VAL A 121 17.56 -10.34 1.64
N VAL A 122 17.46 -9.02 1.80
CA VAL A 122 17.23 -8.38 3.08
C VAL A 122 15.83 -7.76 3.10
N ILE A 123 15.09 -8.01 4.17
CA ILE A 123 13.78 -7.41 4.45
C ILE A 123 13.79 -6.74 5.83
N THR A 124 12.61 -6.37 6.37
CA THR A 124 12.52 -5.90 7.76
C THR A 124 11.47 -6.69 8.56
N GLU A 125 11.54 -6.63 9.89
CA GLU A 125 10.50 -7.24 10.75
C GLU A 125 9.15 -6.50 10.67
N LEU A 126 9.10 -5.29 10.09
CA LEU A 126 7.88 -4.51 9.94
C LEU A 126 7.05 -4.85 8.70
N GLU A 127 7.53 -5.78 7.87
CA GLU A 127 6.89 -6.03 6.58
C GLU A 127 5.47 -6.60 6.70
N HIS A 128 4.58 -6.09 5.87
CA HIS A 128 3.35 -6.79 5.52
C HIS A 128 3.69 -8.12 4.85
N HIS A 129 2.88 -9.15 5.04
CA HIS A 129 3.13 -10.49 4.45
C HIS A 129 3.34 -10.45 2.93
N ALA A 130 2.76 -9.48 2.23
CA ALA A 130 2.96 -9.30 0.79
C ALA A 130 4.40 -8.94 0.40
N ASN A 131 5.14 -8.27 1.32
CA ASN A 131 6.56 -7.94 1.13
C ASN A 131 7.50 -8.82 1.96
N LEU A 132 7.04 -9.96 2.40
CA LEU A 132 7.84 -10.96 3.13
C LEU A 132 7.78 -12.33 2.44
N VAL A 133 6.58 -12.87 2.25
CA VAL A 133 6.39 -14.24 1.74
C VAL A 133 6.96 -14.43 0.33
N PRO A 134 6.81 -13.50 -0.63
CA PRO A 134 7.42 -13.65 -1.95
C PRO A 134 8.94 -13.76 -1.91
N TRP A 135 9.60 -13.07 -0.97
CA TRP A 135 11.05 -13.15 -0.78
C TRP A 135 11.49 -14.47 -0.17
N GLN A 136 10.73 -15.03 0.78
CA GLN A 136 10.94 -16.39 1.28
C GLN A 136 10.88 -17.41 0.14
N GLU A 137 9.87 -17.30 -0.74
CA GLU A 137 9.71 -18.18 -1.89
C GLU A 137 10.80 -17.98 -2.96
N LEU A 138 11.25 -16.74 -3.17
CA LEU A 138 12.40 -16.45 -4.04
C LEU A 138 13.65 -17.15 -3.50
N CYS A 139 14.01 -16.95 -2.25
CA CYS A 139 15.17 -17.58 -1.63
C CYS A 139 15.09 -19.12 -1.70
N ARG A 140 13.90 -19.71 -1.45
CA ARG A 140 13.69 -21.16 -1.56
C ARG A 140 13.93 -21.68 -3.00
N ARG A 141 13.56 -20.91 -4.02
CA ARG A 141 13.73 -21.29 -5.44
C ARG A 141 15.16 -21.14 -5.94
N THR A 142 15.86 -20.10 -5.48
CA THR A 142 17.18 -19.72 -6.00
C THR A 142 18.34 -20.23 -5.16
N GLY A 143 18.10 -20.65 -3.91
CA GLY A 143 19.17 -20.96 -2.95
C GLY A 143 19.77 -19.74 -2.27
N ALA A 144 19.21 -18.54 -2.47
CA ALA A 144 19.62 -17.33 -1.78
C ALA A 144 19.25 -17.37 -0.28
N THR A 145 19.88 -16.53 0.52
CA THR A 145 19.65 -16.42 1.95
C THR A 145 18.73 -15.24 2.26
N LEU A 146 17.77 -15.42 3.17
CA LEU A 146 16.94 -14.34 3.68
C LEU A 146 17.52 -13.82 5.01
N LYS A 147 17.78 -12.51 5.10
CA LYS A 147 18.14 -11.80 6.33
C LYS A 147 17.15 -10.66 6.56
N TRP A 148 17.13 -10.06 7.74
CA TRP A 148 16.24 -8.95 8.04
C TRP A 148 16.82 -7.98 9.06
N TYR A 149 16.44 -6.71 8.93
CA TYR A 149 16.57 -5.72 9.98
C TYR A 149 15.54 -5.98 11.06
N SER A 150 15.97 -6.00 12.31
CA SER A 150 15.08 -6.04 13.47
C SER A 150 14.38 -4.70 13.66
N MET A 151 13.41 -4.65 14.57
CA MET A 151 12.80 -3.38 14.95
C MET A 151 13.32 -2.90 16.31
N THR A 152 13.25 -1.58 16.53
CA THR A 152 13.45 -0.93 17.83
C THR A 152 12.27 -1.19 18.77
N GLU A 153 12.42 -0.90 20.07
CA GLU A 153 11.34 -1.06 21.06
C GLU A 153 10.09 -0.25 20.73
N ASP A 154 10.27 0.92 20.08
CA ASP A 154 9.15 1.76 19.63
C ASP A 154 8.60 1.39 18.24
N GLY A 155 9.03 0.26 17.67
CA GLY A 155 8.48 -0.29 16.44
C GLY A 155 8.91 0.42 15.15
N ARG A 156 10.13 0.95 15.11
CA ARG A 156 10.82 1.45 13.91
C ARG A 156 11.79 0.40 13.36
N ILE A 157 12.27 0.56 12.15
CA ILE A 157 13.37 -0.25 11.62
C ILE A 157 14.65 0.13 12.37
N ASP A 158 15.32 -0.87 12.96
CA ASP A 158 16.63 -0.71 13.57
C ASP A 158 17.72 -0.94 12.52
N LEU A 159 18.20 0.15 11.95
CA LEU A 159 19.21 0.13 10.88
C LEU A 159 20.59 -0.36 11.36
N ASP A 160 20.83 -0.43 12.66
CA ASP A 160 22.09 -0.90 13.24
C ASP A 160 22.03 -2.39 13.60
N SER A 161 20.86 -3.03 13.47
CA SER A 161 20.67 -4.46 13.76
C SER A 161 21.26 -5.40 12.69
N LEU A 162 21.57 -4.89 11.50
CA LEU A 162 22.14 -5.65 10.40
C LEU A 162 23.10 -4.78 9.57
N GLU A 163 24.32 -5.26 9.38
CA GLU A 163 25.26 -4.68 8.43
C GLU A 163 25.09 -5.37 7.05
N LEU A 164 25.02 -4.56 5.99
CA LEU A 164 24.94 -5.08 4.62
C LEU A 164 26.34 -5.36 4.08
N ASP A 165 26.50 -6.50 3.43
CA ASP A 165 27.72 -6.93 2.76
C ASP A 165 27.52 -7.09 1.24
N ASP A 166 28.57 -7.44 0.51
CA ASP A 166 28.58 -7.59 -0.95
C ASP A 166 27.77 -8.79 -1.48
N THR A 167 27.29 -9.65 -0.59
CA THR A 167 26.35 -10.73 -0.97
C THR A 167 24.91 -10.22 -1.10
N VAL A 168 24.60 -9.04 -0.57
CA VAL A 168 23.23 -8.51 -0.58
C VAL A 168 22.85 -8.08 -1.99
N LYS A 169 21.83 -8.73 -2.55
CA LYS A 169 21.32 -8.48 -3.90
C LYS A 169 20.05 -7.63 -3.90
N VAL A 170 19.22 -7.79 -2.89
CA VAL A 170 17.94 -7.08 -2.76
C VAL A 170 17.74 -6.61 -1.32
N VAL A 171 17.28 -5.37 -1.14
CA VAL A 171 16.77 -4.82 0.11
C VAL A 171 15.32 -4.39 -0.13
N ALA A 172 14.37 -5.16 0.44
CA ALA A 172 12.94 -4.89 0.32
C ALA A 172 12.37 -4.39 1.65
N PHE A 173 11.66 -3.27 1.64
CA PHE A 173 11.17 -2.65 2.87
C PHE A 173 9.88 -1.85 2.67
N THR A 174 9.09 -1.74 3.74
CA THR A 174 7.90 -0.90 3.75
C THR A 174 8.25 0.56 3.95
N HIS A 175 7.62 1.45 3.20
CA HIS A 175 7.78 2.89 3.40
C HIS A 175 7.11 3.38 4.70
N GLN A 176 5.93 2.81 5.00
CA GLN A 176 5.18 3.08 6.23
C GLN A 176 4.56 1.78 6.73
N SER A 177 4.82 1.45 7.99
CA SER A 177 4.25 0.26 8.62
C SER A 177 2.73 0.36 8.75
N ASN A 178 2.04 -0.67 8.30
CA ASN A 178 0.59 -0.79 8.47
C ASN A 178 0.17 -1.20 9.89
N VAL A 179 1.11 -1.44 10.80
CA VAL A 179 0.88 -1.77 12.22
C VAL A 179 1.30 -0.61 13.09
N THR A 180 2.59 -0.29 13.11
CA THR A 180 3.15 0.73 14.01
C THR A 180 2.94 2.15 13.50
N GLY A 181 2.60 2.31 12.23
CA GLY A 181 2.54 3.59 11.55
C GLY A 181 3.92 4.21 11.26
N ALA A 182 5.01 3.64 11.78
CA ALA A 182 6.36 4.18 11.61
C ALA A 182 6.75 4.29 10.14
N HIS A 183 7.38 5.41 9.78
CA HIS A 183 8.01 5.60 8.48
C HIS A 183 9.43 5.03 8.48
N ALA A 184 9.82 4.38 7.40
CA ALA A 184 11.21 4.06 7.12
C ALA A 184 12.00 5.32 6.75
N ASP A 185 13.27 5.36 7.10
CA ASP A 185 14.23 6.30 6.53
C ASP A 185 14.66 5.77 5.15
N VAL A 186 13.84 6.07 4.12
CA VAL A 186 14.03 5.54 2.77
C VAL A 186 15.36 5.99 2.17
N GLU A 187 15.76 7.25 2.38
CA GLU A 187 17.02 7.79 1.87
C GLU A 187 18.21 7.01 2.41
N GLU A 188 18.23 6.75 3.73
CA GLU A 188 19.31 5.99 4.37
C GLU A 188 19.27 4.51 3.95
N MET A 189 18.08 3.88 3.83
CA MET A 189 17.95 2.51 3.34
C MET A 189 18.48 2.37 1.92
N VAL A 190 18.11 3.27 1.02
CA VAL A 190 18.60 3.29 -0.38
C VAL A 190 20.10 3.54 -0.42
N ARG A 191 20.61 4.48 0.37
CA ARG A 191 22.06 4.76 0.45
C ARG A 191 22.86 3.53 0.89
N ARG A 192 22.39 2.81 1.92
CA ARG A 192 23.04 1.56 2.40
C ARG A 192 22.98 0.46 1.36
N ALA A 193 21.84 0.24 0.73
CA ALA A 193 21.68 -0.76 -0.32
C ALA A 193 22.61 -0.50 -1.50
N LYS A 194 22.66 0.73 -2.00
CA LYS A 194 23.52 1.12 -3.13
C LYS A 194 25.01 1.02 -2.80
N ALA A 195 25.41 1.25 -1.56
CA ALA A 195 26.80 1.13 -1.14
C ALA A 195 27.36 -0.29 -1.33
N VAL A 196 26.50 -1.31 -1.34
CA VAL A 196 26.85 -2.72 -1.60
C VAL A 196 26.37 -3.22 -2.96
N GLY A 197 25.80 -2.35 -3.80
CA GLY A 197 25.30 -2.70 -5.14
C GLY A 197 23.96 -3.46 -5.13
N ALA A 198 23.20 -3.38 -4.05
CA ALA A 198 21.91 -4.06 -3.92
C ALA A 198 20.77 -3.25 -4.55
N LEU A 199 19.79 -3.96 -5.11
CA LEU A 199 18.51 -3.42 -5.59
C LEU A 199 17.60 -3.09 -4.42
N THR A 200 16.79 -2.05 -4.56
CA THR A 200 15.83 -1.60 -3.55
C THR A 200 14.39 -1.83 -4.02
N VAL A 201 13.56 -2.39 -3.13
CA VAL A 201 12.13 -2.66 -3.39
C VAL A 201 11.29 -2.02 -2.29
N LEU A 202 10.46 -1.06 -2.65
CA LEU A 202 9.63 -0.29 -1.73
C LEU A 202 8.19 -0.80 -1.74
N ASP A 203 7.69 -1.30 -0.61
CA ASP A 203 6.24 -1.42 -0.40
C ASP A 203 5.68 -0.05 -0.03
N ALA A 204 5.05 0.60 -1.02
CA ALA A 204 4.49 1.94 -0.90
C ALA A 204 2.97 1.95 -0.63
N CYS A 205 2.39 0.81 -0.20
CA CYS A 205 0.95 0.67 0.03
C CYS A 205 0.38 1.63 1.06
N GLN A 206 1.16 1.99 2.07
CA GLN A 206 0.72 2.87 3.16
C GLN A 206 1.33 4.27 3.05
N SER A 207 2.10 4.56 2.02
CA SER A 207 2.68 5.90 1.80
C SER A 207 2.03 6.65 0.65
N VAL A 208 1.90 6.02 -0.51
CA VAL A 208 1.30 6.63 -1.70
C VAL A 208 -0.12 7.19 -1.45
N PRO A 209 -0.99 6.54 -0.65
CA PRO A 209 -2.29 7.14 -0.31
C PRO A 209 -2.23 8.37 0.61
N HIS A 210 -1.19 8.50 1.44
CA HIS A 210 -1.22 9.34 2.64
C HIS A 210 -0.23 10.51 2.63
N MET A 211 0.77 10.48 1.76
CA MET A 211 1.80 11.53 1.67
C MET A 211 2.37 11.65 0.25
N PRO A 212 3.02 12.78 -0.08
CA PRO A 212 3.75 12.89 -1.35
C PRO A 212 4.81 11.80 -1.46
N VAL A 213 4.86 11.12 -2.58
CA VAL A 213 5.89 10.12 -2.92
C VAL A 213 6.41 10.43 -4.31
N ASP A 214 7.70 10.62 -4.43
CA ASP A 214 8.42 10.79 -5.69
C ASP A 214 9.44 9.67 -5.83
N LEU A 215 9.14 8.67 -6.65
CA LEU A 215 9.95 7.45 -6.77
C LEU A 215 11.30 7.72 -7.44
N HIS A 216 11.36 8.70 -8.36
CA HIS A 216 12.64 9.13 -8.94
C HIS A 216 13.51 9.83 -7.89
N ALA A 217 12.95 10.74 -7.10
CA ALA A 217 13.70 11.43 -6.05
C ALA A 217 14.17 10.47 -4.94
N LEU A 218 13.36 9.47 -4.57
CA LEU A 218 13.74 8.42 -3.62
C LEU A 218 14.79 7.46 -4.18
N ASP A 219 14.95 7.43 -5.51
CA ASP A 219 15.92 6.63 -6.23
C ASP A 219 15.85 5.12 -5.93
N VAL A 220 14.64 4.62 -5.66
CA VAL A 220 14.36 3.18 -5.51
C VAL A 220 14.34 2.48 -6.87
N ASP A 221 14.65 1.18 -6.89
CA ASP A 221 14.65 0.39 -8.13
C ASP A 221 13.26 -0.13 -8.47
N PHE A 222 12.49 -0.49 -7.44
CA PHE A 222 11.12 -1.01 -7.56
C PHE A 222 10.24 -0.42 -6.48
N ALA A 223 8.95 -0.23 -6.80
CA ALA A 223 7.92 0.07 -5.81
C ALA A 223 6.59 -0.59 -6.20
N ALA A 224 5.73 -0.88 -5.21
CA ALA A 224 4.39 -1.41 -5.46
C ALA A 224 3.36 -0.72 -4.56
N PHE A 225 2.16 -0.48 -5.12
CA PHE A 225 1.03 0.11 -4.40
C PHE A 225 -0.32 -0.39 -4.93
N SER A 226 -1.38 -0.22 -4.13
CA SER A 226 -2.72 -0.75 -4.42
C SER A 226 -3.76 0.35 -4.52
N GLY A 227 -4.56 0.33 -5.58
CA GLY A 227 -5.60 1.34 -5.84
C GLY A 227 -6.66 1.43 -4.74
N HIS A 228 -7.08 0.28 -4.17
CA HIS A 228 -8.13 0.24 -3.14
C HIS A 228 -7.76 0.93 -1.82
N LYS A 229 -6.51 1.35 -1.63
CA LYS A 229 -6.07 2.12 -0.45
C LYS A 229 -5.98 3.62 -0.71
N MET A 230 -6.06 4.03 -1.97
CA MET A 230 -5.92 5.42 -2.42
C MET A 230 -7.17 5.92 -3.14
N CYS A 231 -8.35 5.67 -2.57
CA CYS A 231 -9.66 6.06 -3.14
C CYS A 231 -10.00 5.40 -4.48
N GLY A 232 -9.19 4.47 -4.94
CA GLY A 232 -9.33 3.79 -6.23
C GLY A 232 -10.11 2.48 -6.17
N PRO A 233 -10.32 1.86 -7.33
CA PRO A 233 -11.00 0.58 -7.45
C PRO A 233 -10.25 -0.59 -6.80
N ASN A 234 -11.00 -1.62 -6.42
CA ASN A 234 -10.44 -2.94 -6.11
C ASN A 234 -9.96 -3.61 -7.41
N GLY A 235 -9.00 -4.52 -7.29
CA GLY A 235 -8.53 -5.32 -8.41
C GLY A 235 -7.59 -4.58 -9.36
N VAL A 236 -7.09 -3.41 -8.96
CA VAL A 236 -6.04 -2.66 -9.66
C VAL A 236 -5.01 -2.12 -8.66
N GLY A 237 -3.77 -2.15 -9.06
CA GLY A 237 -2.60 -1.57 -8.43
C GLY A 237 -1.52 -1.39 -9.47
N ALA A 238 -0.35 -1.00 -9.05
CA ALA A 238 0.78 -0.82 -9.94
C ALA A 238 2.09 -1.29 -9.31
N VAL A 239 3.01 -1.67 -10.18
CA VAL A 239 4.43 -1.82 -9.90
C VAL A 239 5.20 -0.79 -10.72
N TYR A 240 6.09 -0.10 -10.06
CA TYR A 240 7.07 0.81 -10.65
C TYR A 240 8.42 0.11 -10.76
N SER A 241 9.13 0.31 -11.84
CA SER A 241 10.56 0.06 -11.90
C SER A 241 11.23 0.78 -13.06
N LYS A 242 12.37 1.40 -12.79
CA LYS A 242 13.30 1.91 -13.82
C LYS A 242 13.97 0.80 -14.64
N HIS A 243 13.81 -0.47 -14.26
CA HIS A 243 14.37 -1.64 -14.92
C HIS A 243 13.35 -2.46 -15.73
N LEU A 244 12.10 -2.03 -15.87
CA LEU A 244 11.07 -2.80 -16.57
C LEU A 244 11.51 -3.28 -17.97
N GLY A 245 12.27 -2.46 -18.69
CA GLY A 245 12.79 -2.78 -20.02
C GLY A 245 13.75 -3.97 -20.05
N GLU A 246 14.46 -4.24 -18.95
CA GLU A 246 15.50 -5.27 -18.83
C GLU A 246 14.95 -6.61 -18.33
N LEU A 247 13.76 -6.59 -17.70
CA LEU A 247 13.22 -7.75 -17.00
C LEU A 247 12.47 -8.72 -17.93
N PRO A 248 12.53 -10.05 -17.66
CA PRO A 248 11.71 -11.04 -18.34
C PRO A 248 10.23 -10.88 -17.94
N PRO A 249 9.28 -11.43 -18.75
CA PRO A 249 7.87 -11.39 -18.41
C PRO A 249 7.60 -12.20 -17.13
N PHE A 250 6.61 -11.73 -16.34
CA PHE A 250 6.11 -12.45 -15.17
C PHE A 250 5.04 -13.48 -15.57
N MET A 251 3.95 -13.00 -16.17
CA MET A 251 2.86 -13.82 -16.65
C MET A 251 2.89 -13.83 -18.17
N THR A 252 2.68 -14.97 -18.79
CA THR A 252 2.72 -15.11 -20.26
C THR A 252 1.36 -15.50 -20.82
N GLY A 253 1.07 -15.04 -22.05
CA GLY A 253 -0.20 -15.32 -22.72
C GLY A 253 -0.49 -14.33 -23.83
N GLY A 254 -1.75 -13.98 -24.00
CA GLY A 254 -2.18 -12.95 -24.95
C GLY A 254 -1.80 -11.55 -24.49
N SER A 255 -1.85 -10.58 -25.38
CA SER A 255 -1.57 -9.14 -25.19
C SER A 255 -0.10 -8.75 -25.02
N MET A 256 0.70 -9.55 -24.34
CA MET A 256 2.07 -9.24 -23.93
C MET A 256 3.16 -9.75 -24.88
N ILE A 257 2.77 -10.33 -26.00
CA ILE A 257 3.65 -10.94 -27.02
C ILE A 257 3.85 -10.00 -28.22
N GLU A 258 4.99 -10.12 -28.87
CA GLU A 258 5.30 -9.49 -30.15
C GLU A 258 5.12 -10.49 -31.31
N VAL A 259 5.85 -11.61 -31.27
CA VAL A 259 5.76 -12.70 -32.24
C VAL A 259 5.62 -14.03 -31.54
N VAL A 260 4.68 -14.87 -32.01
CA VAL A 260 4.48 -16.25 -31.52
C VAL A 260 4.75 -17.24 -32.62
N ARG A 261 5.58 -18.25 -32.34
CA ARG A 261 5.86 -19.41 -33.17
C ARG A 261 5.73 -20.68 -32.34
N MET A 262 5.64 -21.82 -32.97
CA MET A 262 5.56 -23.10 -32.23
C MET A 262 6.83 -23.37 -31.41
N GLU A 263 7.97 -22.92 -31.90
CA GLU A 263 9.28 -23.14 -31.29
C GLU A 263 9.61 -22.14 -30.18
N GLY A 264 8.88 -21.00 -30.11
CA GLY A 264 9.11 -19.95 -29.12
C GLY A 264 8.44 -18.63 -29.45
N SER A 265 8.50 -17.70 -28.52
CA SER A 265 7.85 -16.39 -28.65
C SER A 265 8.79 -15.25 -28.25
N THR A 266 8.58 -14.09 -28.86
CA THR A 266 9.13 -12.80 -28.39
C THR A 266 8.04 -11.98 -27.73
N TYR A 267 8.46 -11.03 -26.87
CA TYR A 267 7.55 -10.30 -25.99
C TYR A 267 7.50 -8.81 -26.37
N ALA A 268 6.37 -8.21 -26.14
CA ALA A 268 6.18 -6.77 -26.32
C ALA A 268 7.18 -5.97 -25.45
N PRO A 269 7.49 -4.72 -25.78
CA PRO A 269 8.20 -3.82 -24.90
C PRO A 269 7.48 -3.67 -23.53
N ALA A 270 8.21 -3.24 -22.50
CA ALA A 270 7.58 -2.76 -21.27
C ALA A 270 6.77 -1.48 -21.54
N PRO A 271 5.69 -1.21 -20.81
CA PRO A 271 5.13 -2.02 -19.72
C PRO A 271 4.21 -3.18 -20.19
N GLN A 272 3.81 -3.23 -21.47
CA GLN A 272 2.83 -4.20 -22.01
C GLN A 272 3.29 -5.66 -21.79
N ARG A 273 4.60 -5.92 -21.73
CA ARG A 273 5.18 -7.23 -21.40
C ARG A 273 4.68 -7.82 -20.09
N PHE A 274 4.30 -6.95 -19.14
CA PHE A 274 3.85 -7.34 -17.80
C PHE A 274 2.32 -7.37 -17.65
N GLU A 275 1.58 -7.00 -18.70
CA GLU A 275 0.12 -6.87 -18.68
C GLU A 275 -0.53 -7.95 -19.56
N ALA A 276 -0.33 -9.22 -19.17
CA ALA A 276 -0.85 -10.37 -19.92
C ALA A 276 -2.38 -10.50 -19.79
N GLY A 277 -3.02 -10.90 -20.89
CA GLY A 277 -4.46 -11.09 -20.97
C GLY A 277 -5.21 -9.78 -21.25
N THR A 278 -6.53 -9.81 -21.12
CA THR A 278 -7.36 -8.59 -21.23
C THR A 278 -7.12 -7.72 -20.01
N GLN A 279 -6.80 -6.46 -20.26
CA GLN A 279 -6.45 -5.49 -19.23
C GLN A 279 -7.66 -5.13 -18.33
N MET A 280 -7.37 -4.67 -17.13
CA MET A 280 -8.36 -4.16 -16.14
C MET A 280 -8.79 -2.73 -16.52
N THR A 281 -9.41 -2.54 -17.69
CA THR A 281 -9.56 -1.24 -18.33
C THR A 281 -10.33 -0.24 -17.47
N SER A 282 -11.56 -0.56 -17.05
CA SER A 282 -12.37 0.34 -16.25
C SER A 282 -11.75 0.64 -14.88
N GLN A 283 -11.08 -0.34 -14.27
CA GLN A 283 -10.40 -0.16 -12.98
C GLN A 283 -9.18 0.76 -13.11
N VAL A 284 -8.41 0.65 -14.19
CA VAL A 284 -7.28 1.55 -14.46
C VAL A 284 -7.77 2.97 -14.68
N VAL A 285 -8.84 3.16 -15.47
CA VAL A 285 -9.46 4.47 -15.69
C VAL A 285 -10.00 5.06 -14.38
N GLY A 286 -10.63 4.24 -13.54
CA GLY A 286 -11.08 4.62 -12.21
C GLY A 286 -9.92 4.98 -11.26
N LEU A 287 -8.80 4.26 -11.31
CA LEU A 287 -7.61 4.61 -10.54
C LEU A 287 -6.99 5.93 -11.03
N GLY A 288 -6.99 6.18 -12.34
CA GLY A 288 -6.60 7.46 -12.92
C GLY A 288 -7.42 8.63 -12.36
N GLU A 289 -8.74 8.45 -12.20
CA GLU A 289 -9.59 9.46 -11.58
C GLU A 289 -9.32 9.62 -10.07
N ALA A 290 -9.04 8.52 -9.37
CA ALA A 290 -8.69 8.60 -7.96
C ALA A 290 -7.41 9.42 -7.72
N VAL A 291 -6.37 9.25 -8.54
CA VAL A 291 -5.14 10.05 -8.41
C VAL A 291 -5.37 11.51 -8.79
N ARG A 292 -6.23 11.82 -9.77
CA ARG A 292 -6.63 13.20 -10.08
C ARG A 292 -7.33 13.85 -8.89
N PHE A 293 -8.28 13.15 -8.27
CA PHE A 293 -8.96 13.60 -7.05
C PHE A 293 -7.99 13.91 -5.91
N LEU A 294 -7.05 13.01 -5.63
CA LEU A 294 -6.03 13.21 -4.60
C LEU A 294 -5.09 14.39 -4.94
N THR A 295 -4.73 14.53 -6.21
CA THR A 295 -3.89 15.64 -6.70
C THR A 295 -4.60 16.99 -6.55
N GLU A 296 -5.90 17.08 -6.86
CA GLU A 296 -6.71 18.28 -6.68
C GLU A 296 -6.77 18.73 -5.22
N ILE A 297 -6.89 17.80 -4.28
CA ILE A 297 -6.83 18.07 -2.83
C ILE A 297 -5.42 18.51 -2.41
N GLY A 298 -4.41 17.88 -2.99
CA GLY A 298 -3.00 18.06 -2.69
C GLY A 298 -2.50 17.13 -1.58
N MET A 299 -1.51 16.32 -1.90
CA MET A 299 -0.97 15.32 -0.97
C MET A 299 -0.35 15.93 0.28
N ASP A 300 0.23 17.13 0.21
CA ASP A 300 0.73 17.85 1.39
C ASP A 300 -0.41 18.24 2.35
N ASN A 301 -1.57 18.64 1.83
CA ASN A 301 -2.74 18.96 2.63
C ASN A 301 -3.31 17.70 3.31
N ILE A 302 -3.35 16.58 2.59
CA ILE A 302 -3.77 15.27 3.13
C ILE A 302 -2.82 14.85 4.26
N ALA A 303 -1.52 14.87 4.01
CA ALA A 303 -0.50 14.52 5.00
C ALA A 303 -0.56 15.42 6.26
N ALA A 304 -0.81 16.70 6.09
CA ALA A 304 -0.95 17.65 7.20
C ALA A 304 -2.20 17.35 8.04
N HIS A 305 -3.34 17.09 7.39
CA HIS A 305 -4.59 16.73 8.05
C HIS A 305 -4.46 15.40 8.83
N GLU A 306 -3.90 14.37 8.20
CA GLU A 306 -3.71 13.07 8.86
C GLU A 306 -2.72 13.16 10.02
N ARG A 307 -1.71 14.02 9.93
CA ARG A 307 -0.78 14.29 11.03
C ARG A 307 -1.49 14.93 12.22
N GLU A 308 -2.41 15.86 11.99
CA GLU A 308 -3.24 16.47 13.03
C GLU A 308 -4.13 15.42 13.72
N LEU A 309 -4.86 14.63 12.94
CA LEU A 309 -5.68 13.51 13.45
C LEU A 309 -4.87 12.54 14.27
N THR A 310 -3.70 12.15 13.74
CA THR A 310 -2.78 11.20 14.41
C THR A 310 -2.25 11.76 15.72
N ALA A 311 -1.82 13.02 15.73
CA ALA A 311 -1.32 13.69 16.95
C ALA A 311 -2.43 13.72 18.02
N TYR A 312 -3.63 14.12 17.64
CA TYR A 312 -4.77 14.17 18.55
C TYR A 312 -5.16 12.78 19.08
N ALA A 313 -5.24 11.80 18.19
CA ALA A 313 -5.56 10.42 18.58
C ALA A 313 -4.52 9.85 19.56
N LEU A 314 -3.22 10.02 19.28
CA LEU A 314 -2.14 9.59 20.17
C LEU A 314 -2.24 10.25 21.55
N GLU A 315 -2.50 11.56 21.61
CA GLU A 315 -2.66 12.28 22.85
C GLU A 315 -3.84 11.76 23.68
N GLN A 316 -5.02 11.56 23.05
CA GLN A 316 -6.20 11.10 23.74
C GLN A 316 -6.12 9.63 24.17
N MET A 317 -5.54 8.77 23.32
CA MET A 317 -5.38 7.34 23.61
C MET A 317 -4.38 7.07 24.73
N GLN A 318 -3.28 7.85 24.82
CA GLN A 318 -2.29 7.76 25.91
C GLN A 318 -2.87 8.12 27.28
N ARG A 319 -4.03 8.79 27.33
CA ARG A 319 -4.76 9.11 28.58
C ARG A 319 -5.68 7.99 29.04
N ILE A 320 -5.74 6.87 28.33
CA ILE A 320 -6.54 5.71 28.71
C ILE A 320 -5.66 4.73 29.48
N ASP A 321 -5.89 4.59 30.77
CA ASP A 321 -5.14 3.65 31.63
C ASP A 321 -5.23 2.23 31.06
N GLY A 322 -4.11 1.50 31.02
CA GLY A 322 -4.03 0.13 30.51
C GLY A 322 -4.18 0.00 29.00
N LEU A 323 -4.19 1.13 28.25
CA LEU A 323 -4.04 1.10 26.79
C LEU A 323 -2.56 1.17 26.43
N ARG A 324 -2.09 0.23 25.61
CA ARG A 324 -0.73 0.22 25.05
C ARG A 324 -0.79 0.42 23.55
N ILE A 325 -0.16 1.48 23.04
CA ILE A 325 0.02 1.72 21.61
C ILE A 325 1.22 0.90 21.11
N ALA A 326 1.05 0.23 19.97
CA ALA A 326 2.09 -0.51 19.26
C ALA A 326 2.73 0.42 18.22
N GLY A 327 3.84 1.03 18.56
CA GLY A 327 4.56 1.94 17.66
C GLY A 327 4.90 3.28 18.32
N PRO A 328 5.48 4.22 17.54
CA PRO A 328 5.90 5.52 18.07
C PRO A 328 4.74 6.31 18.69
N LEU A 329 5.00 6.95 19.84
CA LEU A 329 3.98 7.68 20.61
C LEU A 329 3.82 9.14 20.18
N THR A 330 4.62 9.59 19.22
CA THR A 330 4.57 10.97 18.71
C THR A 330 4.26 10.94 17.21
N PRO A 331 3.69 12.02 16.62
CA PRO A 331 3.36 12.07 15.20
C PRO A 331 4.59 12.25 14.29
N HIS A 332 5.80 12.31 14.86
CA HIS A 332 7.04 12.45 14.09
C HIS A 332 7.41 11.14 13.40
N MET A 333 7.67 11.19 12.08
CA MET A 333 8.03 10.03 11.26
C MET A 333 7.06 8.85 11.48
N ARG A 334 5.75 9.15 11.39
CA ARG A 334 4.68 8.14 11.40
C ARG A 334 3.41 8.65 10.72
N GLY A 335 2.62 7.71 10.20
CA GLY A 335 1.30 7.95 9.64
C GLY A 335 0.15 7.53 10.56
N GLY A 336 -1.07 7.58 10.03
CA GLY A 336 -2.34 7.46 10.74
C GLY A 336 -2.77 6.05 11.16
N ALA A 337 -1.94 5.02 10.97
CA ALA A 337 -2.24 3.68 11.47
C ALA A 337 -1.80 3.53 12.93
N ILE A 338 -2.74 3.34 13.85
CA ILE A 338 -2.49 3.18 15.29
C ILE A 338 -2.99 1.80 15.73
N ALA A 339 -2.08 0.86 15.87
CA ALA A 339 -2.37 -0.43 16.50
C ALA A 339 -2.21 -0.32 18.02
N PHE A 340 -3.07 -0.97 18.78
CA PHE A 340 -3.08 -0.88 20.24
C PHE A 340 -3.71 -2.11 20.89
N THR A 341 -3.44 -2.30 22.18
CA THR A 341 -4.11 -3.27 23.06
C THR A 341 -4.71 -2.55 24.26
N VAL A 342 -5.71 -3.15 24.86
CA VAL A 342 -6.33 -2.69 26.12
C VAL A 342 -6.22 -3.82 27.12
N GLU A 343 -5.64 -3.53 28.29
CA GLU A 343 -5.46 -4.52 29.36
C GLU A 343 -6.78 -5.19 29.76
N GLY A 344 -6.77 -6.50 29.84
CA GLY A 344 -7.95 -7.30 30.19
C GLY A 344 -9.00 -7.43 29.09
N VAL A 345 -8.79 -6.85 27.88
CA VAL A 345 -9.75 -6.93 26.78
C VAL A 345 -9.10 -7.53 25.54
N HIS A 346 -9.64 -8.65 25.06
CA HIS A 346 -9.16 -9.24 23.83
C HIS A 346 -9.48 -8.31 22.62
N PRO A 347 -8.56 -8.09 21.66
CA PRO A 347 -8.80 -7.18 20.52
C PRO A 347 -10.08 -7.46 19.75
N HIS A 348 -10.46 -8.72 19.57
CA HIS A 348 -11.70 -9.09 18.90
C HIS A 348 -12.95 -8.62 19.68
N ASP A 349 -12.96 -8.80 20.98
CA ASP A 349 -14.06 -8.38 21.85
C ASP A 349 -14.17 -6.84 21.88
N LEU A 350 -13.01 -6.16 21.93
CA LEU A 350 -12.96 -4.70 21.78
C LEU A 350 -13.60 -4.27 20.46
N GLY A 351 -13.22 -4.91 19.33
CA GLY A 351 -13.78 -4.63 18.02
C GLY A 351 -15.30 -4.77 17.96
N GLN A 352 -15.87 -5.79 18.63
CA GLN A 352 -17.33 -5.98 18.69
C GLN A 352 -18.03 -4.88 19.48
N VAL A 353 -17.44 -4.42 20.60
CA VAL A 353 -18.02 -3.32 21.38
C VAL A 353 -17.95 -2.01 20.60
N LEU A 354 -16.83 -1.75 19.91
CA LEU A 354 -16.70 -0.55 19.09
C LEU A 354 -17.67 -0.58 17.90
N ASP A 355 -17.84 -1.71 17.22
CA ASP A 355 -18.83 -1.87 16.15
C ASP A 355 -20.26 -1.61 16.64
N ALA A 356 -20.59 -2.05 17.86
CA ALA A 356 -21.89 -1.73 18.48
C ALA A 356 -22.06 -0.21 18.72
N GLU A 357 -21.00 0.56 18.81
CA GLU A 357 -21.02 2.04 18.89
C GLU A 357 -20.90 2.73 17.52
N GLY A 358 -20.84 1.96 16.41
CA GLY A 358 -20.74 2.49 15.06
C GLY A 358 -19.32 2.73 14.59
N VAL A 359 -18.31 2.34 15.38
CA VAL A 359 -16.87 2.53 15.08
C VAL A 359 -16.29 1.28 14.43
N ALA A 360 -15.89 1.40 13.18
CA ALA A 360 -15.26 0.33 12.41
C ALA A 360 -13.74 0.39 12.51
N ILE A 361 -13.15 -0.60 13.16
CA ILE A 361 -11.68 -0.80 13.26
C ILE A 361 -11.32 -2.23 12.85
N ARG A 362 -10.05 -2.47 12.61
CA ARG A 362 -9.52 -3.82 12.35
C ARG A 362 -8.94 -4.46 13.61
N THR A 363 -9.06 -5.80 13.70
CA THR A 363 -8.49 -6.59 14.80
C THR A 363 -7.64 -7.74 14.25
N GLY A 364 -6.62 -8.18 14.98
CA GLY A 364 -5.75 -9.30 14.65
C GLY A 364 -4.29 -8.91 14.41
N HIS A 365 -3.64 -9.59 13.47
CA HIS A 365 -2.20 -9.40 13.17
C HIS A 365 -1.94 -8.42 12.01
N HIS A 366 -2.97 -7.89 11.38
CA HIS A 366 -2.90 -6.94 10.26
C HIS A 366 -1.98 -7.41 9.12
N CYS A 367 -1.88 -8.72 8.88
CA CYS A 367 -0.95 -9.35 7.93
C CYS A 367 0.54 -9.02 8.18
N ALA A 368 0.95 -8.86 9.45
CA ALA A 368 2.31 -8.54 9.86
C ALA A 368 2.66 -9.29 11.17
N TRP A 369 2.74 -10.61 11.09
CA TRP A 369 3.04 -11.47 12.24
C TRP A 369 4.42 -11.22 12.85
N PRO A 370 5.51 -11.03 12.07
CA PRO A 370 6.81 -10.73 12.65
C PRO A 370 6.80 -9.45 13.48
N ALA A 371 6.15 -8.38 13.00
CA ALA A 371 6.02 -7.13 13.72
C ALA A 371 5.34 -7.31 15.11
N HIS A 372 4.28 -8.12 15.17
CA HIS A 372 3.62 -8.44 16.43
C HIS A 372 4.52 -9.23 17.39
N ARG A 373 5.29 -10.19 16.87
CA ARG A 373 6.23 -10.97 17.69
C ARG A 373 7.36 -10.09 18.23
N GLY A 374 7.96 -9.24 17.41
CA GLY A 374 8.99 -8.31 17.83
C GLY A 374 8.52 -7.33 18.89
N LEU A 375 7.25 -6.88 18.84
CA LEU A 375 6.62 -6.05 19.87
C LEU A 375 6.13 -6.85 21.10
N ASN A 376 6.32 -8.17 21.10
CA ASN A 376 5.80 -9.08 22.11
C ASN A 376 4.28 -8.95 22.32
N LEU A 377 3.54 -8.90 21.17
CA LEU A 377 2.08 -8.81 21.11
C LEU A 377 1.52 -10.03 20.36
N GLN A 378 0.40 -10.59 20.84
CA GLN A 378 -0.28 -11.67 20.13
C GLN A 378 -1.17 -11.15 19.00
N SER A 379 -1.90 -10.07 19.27
CA SER A 379 -2.76 -9.38 18.32
C SER A 379 -3.08 -7.99 18.83
N THR A 380 -3.58 -7.12 17.95
CA THR A 380 -3.95 -5.74 18.27
C THR A 380 -5.29 -5.37 17.65
N SER A 381 -5.91 -4.33 18.17
CA SER A 381 -6.90 -3.51 17.47
C SER A 381 -6.16 -2.40 16.74
N ARG A 382 -6.63 -1.99 15.56
CA ARG A 382 -6.01 -0.92 14.79
C ARG A 382 -7.06 0.06 14.29
N ALA A 383 -6.92 1.32 14.67
CA ALA A 383 -7.58 2.43 14.01
C ALA A 383 -6.64 2.99 12.93
N SER A 384 -7.15 3.33 11.77
CA SER A 384 -6.40 3.95 10.68
C SER A 384 -7.22 5.04 10.01
N PHE A 385 -6.67 6.26 10.03
CA PHE A 385 -7.30 7.47 9.52
C PHE A 385 -7.02 7.68 8.03
N TYR A 386 -7.83 8.53 7.42
CA TYR A 386 -7.62 9.02 6.06
C TYR A 386 -8.23 10.43 5.91
N LEU A 387 -8.10 11.00 4.72
CA LEU A 387 -8.45 12.37 4.35
C LEU A 387 -9.89 12.82 4.73
N TYR A 388 -10.81 11.88 4.94
CA TYR A 388 -12.22 12.16 5.28
C TYR A 388 -12.55 12.01 6.77
N ASN A 389 -11.60 11.63 7.62
CA ASN A 389 -11.85 11.49 9.05
C ASN A 389 -11.79 12.83 9.79
N THR A 390 -12.46 12.92 10.93
CA THR A 390 -12.58 14.13 11.75
C THR A 390 -12.09 13.92 13.18
N LEU A 391 -11.81 15.01 13.90
CA LEU A 391 -11.47 14.97 15.32
C LEU A 391 -12.61 14.39 16.16
N ASP A 392 -13.87 14.68 15.82
CA ASP A 392 -15.05 14.12 16.50
C ASP A 392 -15.12 12.59 16.37
N GLU A 393 -14.65 12.04 15.24
CA GLU A 393 -14.54 10.60 15.06
C GLU A 393 -13.44 9.99 15.96
N VAL A 394 -12.37 10.73 16.23
CA VAL A 394 -11.36 10.33 17.23
C VAL A 394 -11.95 10.34 18.63
N ASP A 395 -12.73 11.37 19.00
CA ASP A 395 -13.42 11.42 20.29
C ASP A 395 -14.38 10.25 20.47
N THR A 396 -15.12 9.91 19.39
CA THR A 396 -16.03 8.74 19.38
C THR A 396 -15.26 7.44 19.58
N LEU A 397 -14.10 7.26 18.94
CA LEU A 397 -13.21 6.12 19.15
C LEU A 397 -12.79 6.02 20.63
N VAL A 398 -12.28 7.09 21.20
CA VAL A 398 -11.79 7.15 22.59
C VAL A 398 -12.89 6.85 23.60
N ALA A 399 -14.08 7.44 23.40
CA ALA A 399 -15.25 7.17 24.24
C ALA A 399 -15.68 5.69 24.17
N SER A 400 -15.67 5.10 22.96
CA SER A 400 -16.03 3.70 22.74
C SER A 400 -15.01 2.74 23.39
N ILE A 401 -13.72 3.05 23.35
CA ILE A 401 -12.66 2.28 24.04
C ILE A 401 -12.88 2.31 25.57
N ARG A 402 -13.16 3.50 26.15
CA ARG A 402 -13.46 3.62 27.60
C ARG A 402 -14.68 2.82 27.99
N LYS A 403 -15.74 2.87 27.20
CA LYS A 403 -16.96 2.07 27.42
C LYS A 403 -16.68 0.57 27.38
N ALA A 404 -15.84 0.10 26.44
CA ALA A 404 -15.44 -1.31 26.38
C ALA A 404 -14.67 -1.71 27.65
N LYS A 405 -13.72 -0.90 28.12
CA LYS A 405 -13.01 -1.15 29.39
C LYS A 405 -13.97 -1.30 30.57
N GLU A 406 -14.92 -0.37 30.72
CA GLU A 406 -15.91 -0.44 31.80
C GLU A 406 -16.79 -1.69 31.72
N PHE A 407 -17.12 -2.12 30.49
CA PHE A 407 -17.91 -3.33 30.27
C PHE A 407 -17.17 -4.60 30.72
N PHE A 408 -15.89 -4.74 30.40
CA PHE A 408 -15.09 -5.91 30.74
C PHE A 408 -14.44 -5.85 32.14
N ALA A 409 -14.48 -4.70 32.82
CA ALA A 409 -14.04 -4.58 34.21
C ALA A 409 -15.06 -5.11 35.25
N ARG A 410 -16.27 -5.43 34.79
CA ARG A 410 -17.36 -5.99 35.63
C ARG A 410 -17.29 -7.50 35.66
#